data_7ed2734540b0eb9e952a98141670c73a
#
_entry.id   7ed2734540b0eb9e952a98141670c73a
#
_cell.length_a   1.000
_cell.length_b   1.000
_cell.length_c   1.000
_cell.angle_alpha   90.00
_cell.angle_beta   90.00
_cell.angle_gamma   90.00
#
_symmetry.space_group_name_H-M   'P 1'
#
loop_
_entity.id
_entity.type
_entity.pdbx_description
1 polymer ?
#
loop_
_entity_poly.entity_id
_entity_poly.type
_entity_poly.pdbx_seq_one_letter_code
_entity_poly.pdbx_strand_id
1 'polypeptide(L)'
;LSTLEAFKKALHIIRGAYAFALMDAEAPSTIYVAKNKSPLLIGLGDGYNMVCSDAMAMIRETNQYMEIHDQELVIVKADSVEVQDYDGHVQERDSYTAELDLSDIGKGTYPYYMLKEIDEQPTVMRKLIQAYTDEAGQVVEDPAIIKAVQDADRIYILAAGTSYHAGFASKKMLEELTDTPVELGISSE
;
A
#
# COMPACT_ATOMS: atom_id res chain seq x y z
N LEU A 1 30.37 14.72 -3.01
CA LEU A 1 29.20 14.05 -3.57
C LEU A 1 28.02 15.01 -3.50
N SER A 2 27.22 15.12 -4.56
CA SER A 2 25.92 15.79 -4.49
C SER A 2 24.97 14.95 -3.61
N THR A 3 23.90 15.59 -3.11
CA THR A 3 22.85 14.91 -2.33
C THR A 3 22.26 13.74 -3.09
N LEU A 4 21.98 13.90 -4.38
CA LEU A 4 21.47 12.85 -5.24
C LEU A 4 22.45 11.66 -5.34
N GLU A 5 23.75 11.90 -5.54
CA GLU A 5 24.77 10.85 -5.61
C GLU A 5 24.93 10.12 -4.26
N ALA A 6 24.88 10.85 -3.15
CA ALA A 6 24.94 10.28 -1.83
C ALA A 6 23.72 9.39 -1.55
N PHE A 7 22.54 9.87 -1.94
CA PHE A 7 21.29 9.12 -1.77
C PHE A 7 21.29 7.84 -2.62
N LYS A 8 21.67 7.91 -3.90
CA LYS A 8 21.83 6.72 -4.75
C LYS A 8 22.75 5.68 -4.13
N LYS A 9 23.92 6.09 -3.64
CA LYS A 9 24.86 5.18 -2.96
C LYS A 9 24.26 4.54 -1.71
N ALA A 10 23.48 5.30 -0.92
CA ALA A 10 22.81 4.77 0.24
C ALA A 10 21.76 3.72 -0.15
N LEU A 11 20.97 3.96 -1.19
CA LEU A 11 19.93 3.05 -1.67
C LEU A 11 20.49 1.69 -2.13
N HIS A 12 21.71 1.65 -2.69
CA HIS A 12 22.38 0.39 -3.03
C HIS A 12 22.77 -0.46 -1.81
N ILE A 13 22.91 0.15 -0.64
CA ILE A 13 23.35 -0.51 0.59
C ILE A 13 22.17 -0.93 1.46
N ILE A 14 21.12 -0.09 1.52
CA ILE A 14 19.95 -0.31 2.37
C ILE A 14 19.21 -1.58 1.94
N ARG A 15 18.78 -2.38 2.92
CA ARG A 15 18.00 -3.60 2.72
C ARG A 15 16.68 -3.49 3.49
N GLY A 16 15.69 -4.27 3.06
CA GLY A 16 14.38 -4.33 3.68
C GLY A 16 13.35 -3.41 3.02
N ALA A 17 12.18 -3.27 3.66
CA ALA A 17 11.12 -2.38 3.20
C ALA A 17 11.37 -0.94 3.68
N TYR A 18 11.19 0.02 2.79
CA TYR A 18 11.33 1.44 3.10
C TYR A 18 10.55 2.33 2.13
N ALA A 19 10.23 3.53 2.58
CA ALA A 19 9.78 4.66 1.78
C ALA A 19 10.47 5.91 2.30
N PHE A 20 11.24 6.58 1.46
CA PHE A 20 12.01 7.77 1.81
C PHE A 20 11.56 8.97 1.02
N ALA A 21 11.48 10.10 1.68
CA ALA A 21 11.44 11.44 1.08
C ALA A 21 12.56 12.27 1.70
N LEU A 22 13.56 12.63 0.89
CA LEU A 22 14.74 13.38 1.30
C LEU A 22 14.67 14.80 0.74
N MET A 23 14.85 15.78 1.61
CA MET A 23 15.00 17.19 1.23
C MET A 23 16.40 17.67 1.59
N ASP A 24 16.94 18.55 0.76
CA ASP A 24 18.24 19.19 0.97
C ASP A 24 18.05 20.69 1.18
N ALA A 25 18.67 21.24 2.22
CA ALA A 25 18.62 22.67 2.51
C ALA A 25 19.28 23.52 1.39
N GLU A 26 20.23 22.97 0.65
CA GLU A 26 20.87 23.62 -0.49
C GLU A 26 20.05 23.51 -1.79
N ALA A 27 19.04 22.62 -1.82
CA ALA A 27 18.11 22.43 -2.93
C ALA A 27 16.65 22.34 -2.46
N PRO A 28 16.10 23.38 -1.82
CA PRO A 28 14.82 23.32 -1.10
C PRO A 28 13.59 23.12 -2.00
N SER A 29 13.75 23.30 -3.31
CA SER A 29 12.69 23.05 -4.32
C SER A 29 12.64 21.62 -4.83
N THR A 30 13.45 20.72 -4.28
CA THR A 30 13.55 19.34 -4.78
C THR A 30 13.33 18.36 -3.64
N ILE A 31 12.49 17.34 -3.87
CA ILE A 31 12.34 16.18 -2.99
C ILE A 31 12.86 14.96 -3.76
N TYR A 32 13.78 14.24 -3.15
CA TYR A 32 14.26 12.96 -3.66
C TYR A 32 13.48 11.83 -2.96
N VAL A 33 12.90 10.94 -3.73
CA VAL A 33 11.98 9.92 -3.24
C VAL A 33 12.42 8.56 -3.70
N ALA A 34 12.37 7.57 -2.81
CA ALA A 34 12.64 6.18 -3.16
C ALA A 34 11.84 5.24 -2.26
N LYS A 35 11.45 4.10 -2.81
CA LYS A 35 10.77 3.06 -2.04
C LYS A 35 11.27 1.66 -2.37
N ASN A 36 11.04 0.74 -1.46
CA ASN A 36 11.16 -0.70 -1.69
C ASN A 36 10.12 -1.42 -0.84
N LYS A 37 9.23 -2.19 -1.43
CA LYS A 37 8.17 -2.98 -0.78
C LYS A 37 7.23 -2.17 0.15
N SER A 38 7.28 -0.86 0.09
CA SER A 38 6.41 0.04 0.85
C SER A 38 5.56 0.87 -0.12
N PRO A 39 4.31 1.22 0.23
CA PRO A 39 3.49 2.07 -0.63
C PRO A 39 4.07 3.49 -0.70
N LEU A 40 4.17 4.02 -1.90
CA LEU A 40 4.53 5.42 -2.16
C LEU A 40 4.13 5.78 -3.58
N LEU A 41 3.53 6.95 -3.77
CA LEU A 41 3.11 7.46 -5.07
C LEU A 41 3.27 8.98 -5.14
N ILE A 42 3.28 9.50 -6.36
CA ILE A 42 3.34 10.92 -6.64
C ILE A 42 1.95 11.39 -7.07
N GLY A 43 1.44 12.44 -6.43
CA GLY A 43 0.29 13.21 -6.90
C GLY A 43 0.77 14.35 -7.77
N LEU A 44 0.21 14.46 -8.99
CA LEU A 44 0.56 15.48 -9.97
C LEU A 44 -0.45 16.62 -9.92
N GLY A 45 0.00 17.82 -9.62
CA GLY A 45 -0.82 19.03 -9.55
C GLY A 45 -0.40 20.07 -10.57
N ASP A 46 -1.11 21.19 -10.63
CA ASP A 46 -0.77 22.35 -11.44
C ASP A 46 0.13 23.30 -10.64
N GLY A 47 1.42 23.32 -10.98
CA GLY A 47 2.43 24.12 -10.27
C GLY A 47 2.89 23.54 -8.93
N TYR A 48 2.53 22.31 -8.63
CA TYR A 48 3.04 21.55 -7.48
C TYR A 48 2.94 20.05 -7.73
N ASN A 49 3.78 19.27 -7.03
CA ASN A 49 3.66 17.82 -6.97
C ASN A 49 3.72 17.36 -5.51
N MET A 50 3.09 16.26 -5.21
CA MET A 50 2.95 15.72 -3.85
C MET A 50 3.52 14.32 -3.76
N VAL A 51 3.97 13.94 -2.57
CA VAL A 51 4.46 12.59 -2.26
C VAL A 51 3.66 12.05 -1.10
N CYS A 52 3.04 10.89 -1.26
CA CYS A 52 2.28 10.25 -0.18
C CYS A 52 2.27 8.72 -0.34
N SER A 53 1.98 8.02 0.74
CA SER A 53 1.82 6.57 0.72
C SER A 53 0.42 6.11 0.27
N ASP A 54 -0.56 7.04 0.22
CA ASP A 54 -1.94 6.73 -0.10
C ASP A 54 -2.57 7.84 -0.96
N ALA A 55 -3.19 7.48 -2.08
CA ALA A 55 -3.90 8.38 -2.97
C ALA A 55 -5.03 9.15 -2.27
N MET A 56 -5.68 8.50 -1.29
CA MET A 56 -6.77 9.10 -0.51
C MET A 56 -6.32 10.35 0.25
N ALA A 57 -5.05 10.41 0.68
CA ALA A 57 -4.51 11.59 1.36
C ALA A 57 -4.39 12.82 0.45
N MET A 58 -4.28 12.61 -0.86
CA MET A 58 -4.05 13.66 -1.85
C MET A 58 -5.27 14.00 -2.70
N ILE A 59 -6.36 13.22 -2.62
CA ILE A 59 -7.50 13.28 -3.56
C ILE A 59 -8.20 14.65 -3.58
N ARG A 60 -8.11 15.43 -2.52
CA ARG A 60 -8.67 16.79 -2.46
C ARG A 60 -7.85 17.79 -3.27
N GLU A 61 -6.60 17.49 -3.51
CA GLU A 61 -5.64 18.35 -4.19
C GLU A 61 -5.46 17.92 -5.65
N THR A 62 -5.39 16.60 -5.90
CA THR A 62 -5.26 16.04 -7.24
C THR A 62 -5.82 14.63 -7.31
N ASN A 63 -6.33 14.25 -8.48
CA ASN A 63 -6.69 12.87 -8.83
C ASN A 63 -5.77 12.25 -9.88
N GLN A 64 -4.68 12.96 -10.24
CA GLN A 64 -3.67 12.48 -11.16
C GLN A 64 -2.50 11.91 -10.38
N TYR A 65 -2.17 10.65 -10.61
CA TYR A 65 -1.14 9.93 -9.87
C TYR A 65 -0.13 9.26 -10.77
N MET A 66 1.08 9.10 -10.24
CA MET A 66 2.15 8.32 -10.85
C MET A 66 2.65 7.31 -9.82
N GLU A 67 2.66 6.03 -10.18
CA GLU A 67 3.23 4.98 -9.33
C GLU A 67 4.75 4.99 -9.36
N ILE A 68 5.33 4.70 -8.20
CA ILE A 68 6.77 4.44 -8.05
C ILE A 68 6.95 2.94 -7.86
N HIS A 69 7.83 2.33 -8.63
CA HIS A 69 8.17 0.92 -8.45
C HIS A 69 9.35 0.74 -7.49
N ASP A 70 9.55 -0.49 -7.05
CA ASP A 70 10.71 -0.84 -6.23
C ASP A 70 12.01 -0.61 -7.02
N GLN A 71 13.05 -0.15 -6.33
CA GLN A 71 14.35 0.19 -6.90
C GLN A 71 14.34 1.40 -7.85
N GLU A 72 13.33 2.24 -7.76
CA GLU A 72 13.29 3.53 -8.43
C GLU A 72 13.58 4.68 -7.46
N LEU A 73 14.22 5.71 -7.99
CA LEU A 73 14.43 7.00 -7.37
C LEU A 73 13.71 8.06 -8.18
N VAL A 74 12.94 8.89 -7.52
CA VAL A 74 12.17 9.96 -8.16
C VAL A 74 12.65 11.31 -7.67
N ILE A 75 12.90 12.21 -8.63
CA ILE A 75 13.23 13.60 -8.38
C ILE A 75 11.97 14.42 -8.62
N VAL A 76 11.39 14.90 -7.51
CA VAL A 76 10.13 15.65 -7.52
C VAL A 76 10.40 17.13 -7.32
N LYS A 77 9.93 17.95 -8.26
CA LYS A 77 9.90 19.41 -8.19
C LYS A 77 8.48 19.90 -8.39
N ALA A 78 8.26 21.19 -8.17
CA ALA A 78 6.93 21.78 -8.34
C ALA A 78 6.34 21.60 -9.75
N ASP A 79 7.19 21.63 -10.76
CA ASP A 79 6.84 21.64 -12.18
C ASP A 79 7.25 20.37 -12.95
N SER A 80 7.93 19.44 -12.29
CA SER A 80 8.47 18.24 -12.95
C SER A 80 8.65 17.06 -12.01
N VAL A 81 8.53 15.87 -12.58
CA VAL A 81 8.81 14.60 -11.92
C VAL A 81 9.68 13.79 -12.87
N GLU A 82 10.84 13.35 -12.38
CA GLU A 82 11.76 12.50 -13.13
C GLU A 82 11.98 11.19 -12.38
N VAL A 83 11.70 10.07 -13.02
CA VAL A 83 11.90 8.73 -12.47
C VAL A 83 13.21 8.15 -13.02
N GLN A 84 14.05 7.61 -12.15
CA GLN A 84 15.31 6.95 -12.49
C GLN A 84 15.42 5.61 -11.78
N ASP A 85 16.21 4.69 -12.32
CA ASP A 85 16.73 3.59 -11.51
C ASP A 85 17.87 4.09 -10.57
N TYR A 86 18.38 3.21 -9.69
CA TYR A 86 19.45 3.61 -8.77
C TYR A 86 20.79 3.89 -9.47
N ASP A 87 20.97 3.40 -10.70
CA ASP A 87 22.15 3.69 -11.53
C ASP A 87 22.01 5.03 -12.29
N GLY A 88 20.81 5.59 -12.33
CA GLY A 88 20.54 6.90 -12.90
C GLY A 88 20.01 6.88 -14.32
N HIS A 89 19.56 5.74 -14.82
CA HIS A 89 18.88 5.66 -16.11
C HIS A 89 17.43 6.13 -15.93
N VAL A 90 17.05 7.13 -16.74
CA VAL A 90 15.69 7.67 -16.72
C VAL A 90 14.70 6.61 -17.19
N GLN A 91 13.60 6.50 -16.47
CA GLN A 91 12.48 5.62 -16.77
C GLN A 91 11.27 6.45 -17.19
N GLU A 92 10.67 6.13 -18.31
CA GLU A 92 9.38 6.70 -18.67
C GLU A 92 8.27 6.11 -17.80
N ARG A 93 7.39 6.98 -17.29
CA ARG A 93 6.30 6.58 -16.41
C ARG A 93 5.01 7.31 -16.79
N ASP A 94 3.97 6.54 -17.07
CA ASP A 94 2.64 7.07 -17.30
C ASP A 94 1.98 7.49 -15.98
N SER A 95 1.21 8.56 -16.04
CA SER A 95 0.28 8.93 -14.97
C SER A 95 -1.11 8.36 -15.25
N TYR A 96 -1.88 8.17 -14.21
CA TYR A 96 -3.27 7.72 -14.31
C TYR A 96 -4.20 8.61 -13.47
N THR A 97 -5.45 8.63 -13.86
CA THR A 97 -6.51 9.29 -13.09
C THR A 97 -7.16 8.27 -12.19
N ALA A 98 -7.14 8.49 -10.88
CA ALA A 98 -7.89 7.65 -9.97
C ALA A 98 -9.35 8.09 -9.89
N GLU A 99 -10.26 7.16 -10.11
CA GLU A 99 -11.69 7.33 -9.86
C GLU A 99 -11.99 7.01 -8.39
N LEU A 100 -11.69 7.96 -7.50
CA LEU A 100 -11.98 7.85 -6.07
C LEU A 100 -13.18 8.72 -5.72
N ASP A 101 -14.15 8.17 -5.00
CA ASP A 101 -15.30 8.92 -4.51
C ASP A 101 -14.92 9.70 -3.25
N LEU A 102 -15.02 11.04 -3.34
CA LEU A 102 -14.80 11.93 -2.19
C LEU A 102 -15.74 11.65 -1.02
N SER A 103 -16.91 11.04 -1.27
CA SER A 103 -17.85 10.66 -0.22
C SER A 103 -17.32 9.55 0.69
N ASP A 104 -16.46 8.68 0.17
CA ASP A 104 -15.87 7.58 0.93
C ASP A 104 -14.80 8.05 1.93
N ILE A 105 -14.22 9.23 1.71
CA ILE A 105 -13.13 9.80 2.52
C ILE A 105 -13.66 10.56 3.74
N GLY A 106 -14.88 11.08 3.66
CA GLY A 106 -15.45 11.90 4.71
C GLY A 106 -15.77 11.11 5.97
N LYS A 107 -15.55 11.70 7.14
CA LYS A 107 -16.07 11.14 8.41
C LYS A 107 -17.61 11.07 8.45
N GLY A 108 -18.29 11.77 7.55
CA GLY A 108 -19.73 11.92 7.62
C GLY A 108 -20.14 12.58 8.94
N THR A 109 -21.11 12.00 9.61
CA THR A 109 -21.63 12.46 10.91
C THR A 109 -20.82 11.91 12.10
N TYR A 110 -19.82 11.08 11.86
CA TYR A 110 -19.03 10.46 12.93
C TYR A 110 -17.97 11.41 13.50
N PRO A 111 -17.78 11.46 14.82
CA PRO A 111 -16.74 12.29 15.45
C PRO A 111 -15.32 11.77 15.14
N TYR A 112 -15.17 10.44 14.92
CA TYR A 112 -13.89 9.78 14.67
C TYR A 112 -13.99 8.80 13.50
N TYR A 113 -12.92 8.67 12.69
CA TYR A 113 -12.86 7.70 11.59
C TYR A 113 -13.00 6.27 12.07
N MET A 114 -12.33 5.89 13.16
CA MET A 114 -12.42 4.53 13.71
C MET A 114 -13.88 4.14 14.04
N LEU A 115 -14.68 5.08 14.56
CA LEU A 115 -16.10 4.81 14.85
C LEU A 115 -16.90 4.59 13.56
N LYS A 116 -16.64 5.38 12.51
CA LYS A 116 -17.21 5.17 11.18
C LYS A 116 -16.85 3.79 10.66
N GLU A 117 -15.57 3.43 10.67
CA GLU A 117 -15.06 2.15 10.18
C GLU A 117 -15.65 0.95 10.92
N ILE A 118 -15.82 1.06 12.24
CA ILE A 118 -16.50 0.02 13.05
C ILE A 118 -17.95 -0.15 12.61
N ASP A 119 -18.66 0.95 12.41
CA ASP A 119 -20.10 0.91 12.04
C ASP A 119 -20.29 0.43 10.59
N GLU A 120 -19.32 0.66 9.71
CA GLU A 120 -19.32 0.20 8.32
C GLU A 120 -19.00 -1.29 8.15
N GLN A 121 -18.38 -1.95 9.15
CA GLN A 121 -17.95 -3.35 9.04
C GLN A 121 -19.04 -4.32 8.55
N PRO A 122 -20.30 -4.27 9.03
CA PRO A 122 -21.34 -5.17 8.52
C PRO A 122 -21.62 -4.99 7.02
N THR A 123 -21.51 -3.75 6.52
CA THR A 123 -21.69 -3.44 5.10
C THR A 123 -20.51 -3.93 4.27
N VAL A 124 -19.29 -3.70 4.75
CA VAL A 124 -18.06 -4.19 4.12
C VAL A 124 -18.06 -5.72 4.04
N MET A 125 -18.42 -6.39 5.12
CA MET A 125 -18.52 -7.87 5.15
C MET A 125 -19.53 -8.41 4.12
N ARG A 126 -20.68 -7.76 3.98
CA ARG A 126 -21.66 -8.17 2.95
C ARG A 126 -21.11 -7.97 1.53
N LYS A 127 -20.42 -6.85 1.27
CA LYS A 127 -19.76 -6.60 -0.03
C LYS A 127 -18.68 -7.65 -0.32
N LEU A 128 -17.88 -8.02 0.68
CA LEU A 128 -16.87 -9.08 0.53
C LEU A 128 -17.51 -10.43 0.20
N ILE A 129 -18.55 -10.83 0.93
CA ILE A 129 -19.28 -12.07 0.64
C ILE A 129 -19.80 -12.05 -0.80
N GLN A 130 -20.39 -10.95 -1.25
CA GLN A 130 -20.90 -10.81 -2.62
C GLN A 130 -19.78 -10.84 -3.67
N ALA A 131 -18.60 -10.28 -3.37
CA ALA A 131 -17.46 -10.27 -4.29
C ALA A 131 -16.81 -11.65 -4.44
N TYR A 132 -16.86 -12.48 -3.39
CA TYR A 132 -16.24 -13.80 -3.36
C TYR A 132 -17.23 -14.95 -3.52
N THR A 133 -18.48 -14.69 -3.88
CA THR A 133 -19.49 -15.73 -4.17
C THR A 133 -20.20 -15.46 -5.49
N ASP A 134 -20.52 -16.53 -6.22
CA ASP A 134 -21.39 -16.47 -7.40
C ASP A 134 -22.87 -16.41 -7.02
N GLU A 135 -23.75 -16.37 -8.05
CA GLU A 135 -25.21 -16.37 -7.87
C GLU A 135 -25.75 -17.62 -7.16
N ALA A 136 -25.02 -18.72 -7.20
CA ALA A 136 -25.35 -19.96 -6.50
C ALA A 136 -24.80 -20.01 -5.06
N GLY A 137 -24.10 -18.96 -4.63
CA GLY A 137 -23.46 -18.88 -3.31
C GLY A 137 -22.18 -19.71 -3.18
N GLN A 138 -21.59 -20.15 -4.30
CA GLN A 138 -20.31 -20.85 -4.30
C GLN A 138 -19.15 -19.84 -4.27
N VAL A 139 -18.09 -20.19 -3.56
CA VAL A 139 -16.88 -19.33 -3.48
C VAL A 139 -16.22 -19.27 -4.84
N VAL A 140 -15.98 -18.04 -5.29
CA VAL A 140 -15.25 -17.71 -6.52
C VAL A 140 -13.88 -17.20 -6.12
N GLU A 141 -12.87 -18.05 -6.16
CA GLU A 141 -11.48 -17.74 -5.86
C GLU A 141 -10.56 -18.47 -6.83
N ASP A 142 -9.33 -18.01 -6.98
CA ASP A 142 -8.33 -18.68 -7.81
C ASP A 142 -8.14 -20.14 -7.33
N PRO A 143 -8.38 -21.14 -8.18
CA PRO A 143 -8.20 -22.54 -7.82
C PRO A 143 -6.80 -22.86 -7.30
N ALA A 144 -5.77 -22.10 -7.71
CA ALA A 144 -4.40 -22.26 -7.22
C ALA A 144 -4.28 -21.88 -5.74
N ILE A 145 -5.00 -20.83 -5.29
CA ILE A 145 -5.04 -20.41 -3.87
C ILE A 145 -5.75 -21.47 -3.04
N ILE A 146 -6.92 -21.92 -3.50
CA ILE A 146 -7.68 -22.98 -2.82
C ILE A 146 -6.83 -24.23 -2.67
N LYS A 147 -6.18 -24.66 -3.77
CA LYS A 147 -5.31 -25.83 -3.75
C LYS A 147 -4.11 -25.63 -2.81
N ALA A 148 -3.48 -24.48 -2.80
CA ALA A 148 -2.35 -24.20 -1.90
C ALA A 148 -2.74 -24.33 -0.43
N VAL A 149 -3.94 -23.87 -0.05
CA VAL A 149 -4.46 -24.00 1.32
C VAL A 149 -4.77 -25.46 1.64
N GLN A 150 -5.37 -26.21 0.70
CA GLN A 150 -5.71 -27.63 0.90
C GLN A 150 -4.47 -28.54 1.01
N ASP A 151 -3.40 -28.21 0.27
CA ASP A 151 -2.16 -28.99 0.25
C ASP A 151 -1.19 -28.57 1.37
N ALA A 152 -1.52 -27.55 2.17
CA ALA A 152 -0.63 -27.03 3.19
C ALA A 152 -0.58 -27.93 4.44
N ASP A 153 0.62 -28.27 4.89
CA ASP A 153 0.83 -28.96 6.17
C ASP A 153 0.68 -28.02 7.38
N ARG A 154 0.77 -26.70 7.14
CA ARG A 154 0.67 -25.65 8.16
C ARG A 154 0.37 -24.30 7.54
N ILE A 155 -0.42 -23.50 8.22
CA ILE A 155 -0.74 -22.12 7.86
C ILE A 155 -0.05 -21.16 8.83
N TYR A 156 0.65 -20.15 8.32
CA TYR A 156 1.23 -19.08 9.11
C TYR A 156 0.51 -17.75 8.83
N ILE A 157 0.04 -17.11 9.90
CA ILE A 157 -0.53 -15.77 9.84
C ILE A 157 0.47 -14.81 10.51
N LEU A 158 1.11 -13.96 9.72
CA LEU A 158 2.05 -12.94 10.20
C LEU A 158 1.41 -11.57 10.05
N ALA A 159 1.15 -10.89 11.14
CA ALA A 159 0.45 -9.60 11.12
C ALA A 159 0.82 -8.74 12.34
N ALA A 160 0.39 -7.48 12.32
CA ALA A 160 0.51 -6.57 13.45
C ALA A 160 -0.82 -5.86 13.72
N GLY A 161 -1.01 -5.35 14.95
CA GLY A 161 -2.18 -4.58 15.34
C GLY A 161 -3.50 -5.35 15.16
N THR A 162 -4.51 -4.71 14.62
CA THR A 162 -5.85 -5.29 14.44
C THR A 162 -5.87 -6.49 13.50
N SER A 163 -4.98 -6.54 12.52
CA SER A 163 -4.83 -7.69 11.62
C SER A 163 -4.33 -8.94 12.36
N TYR A 164 -3.40 -8.78 13.31
CA TYR A 164 -2.98 -9.87 14.20
C TYR A 164 -4.17 -10.38 15.05
N HIS A 165 -4.96 -9.47 15.62
CA HIS A 165 -6.14 -9.84 16.40
C HIS A 165 -7.21 -10.54 15.55
N ALA A 166 -7.40 -10.15 14.30
CA ALA A 166 -8.28 -10.84 13.37
C ALA A 166 -7.80 -12.29 13.12
N GLY A 167 -6.50 -12.45 12.85
CA GLY A 167 -5.87 -13.77 12.73
C GLY A 167 -6.02 -14.62 13.99
N PHE A 168 -5.83 -14.02 15.16
CA PHE A 168 -6.01 -14.70 16.45
C PHE A 168 -7.44 -15.19 16.66
N ALA A 169 -8.43 -14.35 16.36
CA ALA A 169 -9.84 -14.70 16.46
C ALA A 169 -10.25 -15.82 15.46
N SER A 170 -9.62 -15.83 14.28
CA SER A 170 -9.92 -16.80 13.21
C SER A 170 -9.17 -18.12 13.33
N LYS A 171 -8.07 -18.17 14.10
CA LYS A 171 -7.17 -19.32 14.19
C LYS A 171 -7.94 -20.64 14.43
N LYS A 172 -8.73 -20.69 15.51
CA LYS A 172 -9.44 -21.91 15.88
C LYS A 172 -10.42 -22.36 14.79
N MET A 173 -11.14 -21.42 14.19
CA MET A 173 -12.07 -21.70 13.10
C MET A 173 -11.35 -22.26 11.87
N LEU A 174 -10.21 -21.67 11.50
CA LEU A 174 -9.39 -22.17 10.38
C LEU A 174 -8.87 -23.59 10.65
N GLU A 175 -8.35 -23.87 11.85
CA GLU A 175 -7.90 -25.21 12.23
C GLU A 175 -9.03 -26.25 12.18
N GLU A 176 -10.23 -25.89 12.64
CA GLU A 176 -11.41 -26.77 12.59
C GLU A 176 -11.93 -27.00 11.16
N LEU A 177 -11.82 -26.02 10.27
CA LEU A 177 -12.32 -26.13 8.90
C LEU A 177 -11.32 -26.80 7.94
N THR A 178 -10.02 -26.64 8.17
CA THR A 178 -8.98 -27.13 7.26
C THR A 178 -8.27 -28.40 7.79
N ASP A 179 -8.45 -28.73 9.05
CA ASP A 179 -7.69 -29.77 9.78
C ASP A 179 -6.17 -29.54 9.70
N THR A 180 -5.77 -28.26 9.51
CA THR A 180 -4.38 -27.82 9.32
C THR A 180 -3.96 -26.91 10.48
N PRO A 181 -2.81 -27.16 11.14
CA PRO A 181 -2.31 -26.29 12.19
C PRO A 181 -2.11 -24.86 11.73
N VAL A 182 -2.56 -23.88 12.51
CA VAL A 182 -2.38 -22.45 12.24
C VAL A 182 -1.46 -21.83 13.27
N GLU A 183 -0.39 -21.21 12.83
CA GLU A 183 0.55 -20.48 13.69
C GLU A 183 0.40 -18.98 13.50
N LEU A 184 0.46 -18.23 14.59
CA LEU A 184 0.39 -16.77 14.58
C LEU A 184 1.71 -16.18 15.01
N GLY A 185 2.15 -15.16 14.29
CA GLY A 185 3.32 -14.37 14.64
C GLY A 185 3.05 -12.87 14.49
N ILE A 186 3.71 -12.09 15.32
CA ILE A 186 3.74 -10.64 15.15
C ILE A 186 4.83 -10.31 14.14
N SER A 187 4.47 -9.56 13.10
CA SER A 187 5.37 -9.32 11.95
C SER A 187 6.61 -8.48 12.31
N SER A 188 6.67 -7.91 13.49
CA SER A 188 7.82 -7.13 14.01
C SER A 188 8.74 -7.91 14.94
N GLU A 189 8.48 -9.19 15.23
CA GLU A 189 9.25 -10.03 16.15
C GLU A 189 10.05 -11.14 15.44
#